data_9531122ad5bebd590372d8dbf347d38f
#
_entry.id   9531122ad5bebd590372d8dbf347d38f
#
_cell.length_a   1.000
_cell.length_b   1.000
_cell.length_c   1.000
_cell.angle_alpha   90.00
_cell.angle_beta   90.00
_cell.angle_gamma   90.00
#
_symmetry.space_group_name_H-M   'P 1'
#
loop_
_entity.id
_entity.type
_entity.pdbx_description
1 polymer ?
#
loop_
_entity_poly.entity_id
_entity_poly.type
_entity_poly.pdbx_seq_one_letter_code
_entity_poly.pdbx_strand_id
1 'polypeptide(L)'
;MPYLFTSESVSEGHPDKIADQISDALIDNFLAWDPQSKVACETLVTTGQVVLAGEVKSKTYLDVQKIAREVIARIGYTKSEYMFEAHSCGIISAIHEQSADINRGVERQNKEDQGAGDQGMMFGYATNETDNYMPLALDLAHKILQELSIIRKEKNSKMPYLRPDAKSQVTIEYDDNDRPIRIDTIVVSTQHDDFDKDEKMLAKIKKDVIDIVVPRVISKCKKTVQQLFNKKITYHVNPTGKFVIGGPHGDTGLTGRKIIVDTYGGKGAHGGGAFSGKDPSKVDRSAAYASRHIAKNLVAAGVADEILVQVSYAIGVARPMNIFVDTYGTSKVDMTDGQIAKIVDELFDMRPYAIETRLKLRNPIYSETAAYGHMGRTPEFKEKVFETAEGKKKKVKVELFTWEKLDYADKVKKAFKLK
;
A
#
# COMPACT_ATOMS: atom_id res chain seq x y z
N MET A 1 0.77 -30.90 -10.35
CA MET A 1 -0.37 -31.10 -9.40
C MET A 1 -0.85 -29.72 -8.94
N PRO A 2 -2.15 -29.50 -8.82
CA PRO A 2 -2.67 -28.25 -8.30
C PRO A 2 -2.02 -27.90 -6.94
N TYR A 3 -1.82 -26.61 -6.66
CA TYR A 3 -1.21 -26.13 -5.43
C TYR A 3 -2.04 -25.00 -4.82
N LEU A 4 -1.84 -24.76 -3.51
CA LEU A 4 -2.51 -23.70 -2.78
C LEU A 4 -1.53 -22.53 -2.53
N PHE A 5 -1.99 -21.29 -2.78
CA PHE A 5 -1.27 -20.09 -2.44
C PHE A 5 -2.15 -19.17 -1.60
N THR A 6 -1.56 -18.56 -0.58
CA THR A 6 -2.27 -17.73 0.39
C THR A 6 -1.65 -16.34 0.48
N SER A 7 -2.50 -15.31 0.49
CA SER A 7 -2.11 -13.95 0.85
C SER A 7 -3.03 -13.40 1.94
N GLU A 8 -2.53 -12.40 2.66
CA GLU A 8 -3.25 -11.73 3.73
C GLU A 8 -3.27 -10.22 3.56
N SER A 9 -4.20 -9.57 4.23
CA SER A 9 -4.29 -8.12 4.34
C SER A 9 -4.75 -7.72 5.74
N VAL A 10 -4.51 -6.45 6.09
CA VAL A 10 -4.98 -5.82 7.32
C VAL A 10 -5.74 -4.53 7.02
N SER A 11 -6.71 -4.19 7.88
CA SER A 11 -7.56 -3.00 7.70
C SER A 11 -6.82 -1.70 8.01
N GLU A 12 -7.44 -0.57 7.63
CA GLU A 12 -6.97 0.76 8.02
C GLU A 12 -6.86 0.96 9.54
N GLY A 13 -7.62 0.18 10.33
CA GLY A 13 -7.61 0.23 11.80
C GLY A 13 -6.62 -0.72 12.47
N HIS A 14 -5.88 -1.53 11.71
CA HIS A 14 -4.80 -2.34 12.25
C HIS A 14 -3.68 -1.43 12.82
N PRO A 15 -3.08 -1.74 13.98
CA PRO A 15 -2.09 -0.87 14.63
C PRO A 15 -0.96 -0.42 13.70
N ASP A 16 -0.33 -1.33 12.96
CA ASP A 16 0.74 -0.98 12.02
C ASP A 16 0.24 -0.06 10.89
N LYS A 17 -1.01 -0.23 10.42
CA LYS A 17 -1.57 0.63 9.36
C LYS A 17 -2.03 1.99 9.89
N ILE A 18 -2.37 2.12 11.17
CA ILE A 18 -2.56 3.42 11.82
C ILE A 18 -1.24 4.17 11.82
N ALA A 19 -0.15 3.52 12.20
CA ALA A 19 1.19 4.10 12.20
C ALA A 19 1.61 4.57 10.81
N ASP A 20 1.42 3.74 9.77
CA ASP A 20 1.70 4.10 8.38
C ASP A 20 0.87 5.29 7.91
N GLN A 21 -0.42 5.34 8.23
CA GLN A 21 -1.31 6.43 7.84
C GLN A 21 -0.96 7.76 8.51
N ILE A 22 -0.52 7.72 9.77
CA ILE A 22 -0.04 8.93 10.46
C ILE A 22 1.24 9.42 9.81
N SER A 23 2.22 8.54 9.59
CA SER A 23 3.49 8.87 8.95
C SER A 23 3.30 9.46 7.55
N ASP A 24 2.44 8.87 6.72
CA ASP A 24 2.17 9.37 5.37
C ASP A 24 1.33 10.67 5.35
N ALA A 25 0.48 10.89 6.36
CA ALA A 25 -0.21 12.17 6.51
C ALA A 25 0.78 13.31 6.84
N LEU A 26 1.82 13.04 7.62
CA LEU A 26 2.90 14.01 7.86
C LEU A 26 3.65 14.32 6.56
N ILE A 27 4.02 13.31 5.76
CA ILE A 27 4.64 13.51 4.44
C ILE A 27 3.79 14.44 3.57
N ASP A 28 2.50 14.14 3.43
CA ASP A 28 1.59 14.92 2.60
C ASP A 28 1.49 16.38 3.06
N ASN A 29 1.39 16.60 4.37
CA ASN A 29 1.30 17.95 4.92
C ASN A 29 2.60 18.76 4.69
N PHE A 30 3.77 18.14 4.86
CA PHE A 30 5.04 18.82 4.54
C PHE A 30 5.16 19.14 3.06
N LEU A 31 4.90 18.16 2.17
CA LEU A 31 5.02 18.35 0.72
C LEU A 31 3.99 19.35 0.16
N ALA A 32 2.82 19.45 0.76
CA ALA A 32 1.80 20.41 0.35
C ALA A 32 2.28 21.86 0.46
N TRP A 33 3.10 22.18 1.45
CA TRP A 33 3.61 23.52 1.69
C TRP A 33 5.02 23.75 1.14
N ASP A 34 5.88 22.74 1.24
CA ASP A 34 7.23 22.74 0.68
C ASP A 34 7.50 21.43 -0.08
N PRO A 35 7.33 21.41 -1.42
CA PRO A 35 7.59 20.23 -2.23
C PRO A 35 9.02 19.70 -2.16
N GLN A 36 9.97 20.51 -1.65
CA GLN A 36 11.37 20.09 -1.47
C GLN A 36 11.64 19.53 -0.07
N SER A 37 10.63 19.40 0.78
CA SER A 37 10.78 18.80 2.10
C SER A 37 11.46 17.43 2.03
N LYS A 38 12.38 17.21 2.96
CA LYS A 38 12.98 15.90 3.25
C LYS A 38 12.35 15.39 4.54
N VAL A 39 11.74 14.24 4.48
CA VAL A 39 10.98 13.68 5.61
C VAL A 39 11.28 12.20 5.75
N ALA A 40 11.66 11.80 6.93
CA ALA A 40 11.74 10.42 7.37
C ALA A 40 11.08 10.37 8.74
N CYS A 41 9.78 10.04 8.78
CA CYS A 41 8.98 10.03 10.01
C CYS A 41 8.40 8.65 10.24
N GLU A 42 8.67 8.11 11.41
CA GLU A 42 8.14 6.85 11.88
C GLU A 42 7.18 7.09 13.04
N THR A 43 6.18 6.24 13.15
CA THR A 43 5.14 6.32 14.18
C THR A 43 5.07 5.01 14.93
N LEU A 44 4.99 5.09 16.25
CA LEU A 44 4.59 4.00 17.13
C LEU A 44 3.22 4.33 17.70
N VAL A 45 2.31 3.35 17.70
CA VAL A 45 1.00 3.44 18.36
C VAL A 45 0.82 2.28 19.34
N THR A 46 0.31 2.57 20.53
CA THR A 46 -0.01 1.56 21.56
C THR A 46 -1.18 2.05 22.40
N THR A 47 -1.55 1.33 23.47
CA THR A 47 -2.65 1.73 24.34
C THR A 47 -2.52 3.20 24.79
N GLY A 48 -3.48 4.02 24.39
CA GLY A 48 -3.58 5.42 24.79
C GLY A 48 -2.43 6.32 24.34
N GLN A 49 -1.52 5.88 23.47
CA GLN A 49 -0.32 6.64 23.11
C GLN A 49 0.12 6.53 21.68
N VAL A 50 0.67 7.64 21.17
CA VAL A 50 1.36 7.76 19.89
C VAL A 50 2.73 8.39 20.12
N VAL A 51 3.78 7.84 19.49
CA VAL A 51 5.11 8.44 19.44
C VAL A 51 5.47 8.68 17.99
N LEU A 52 5.79 9.93 17.65
CA LEU A 52 6.28 10.36 16.35
C LEU A 52 7.78 10.60 16.46
N ALA A 53 8.57 9.93 15.63
CA ALA A 53 10.03 10.05 15.65
C ALA A 53 10.58 10.20 14.23
N GLY A 54 11.80 10.75 14.08
CA GLY A 54 12.47 10.87 12.80
C GLY A 54 13.02 12.25 12.52
N GLU A 55 13.35 12.51 11.25
CA GLU A 55 14.00 13.73 10.81
C GLU A 55 13.20 14.44 9.71
N VAL A 56 13.15 15.77 9.81
CA VAL A 56 12.49 16.63 8.84
C VAL A 56 13.38 17.81 8.49
N LYS A 57 13.50 18.12 7.18
CA LYS A 57 14.02 19.37 6.66
C LYS A 57 12.93 20.00 5.80
N SER A 58 12.32 21.06 6.29
CA SER A 58 11.23 21.76 5.60
C SER A 58 11.23 23.26 5.94
N LYS A 59 10.64 24.05 5.06
CA LYS A 59 10.42 25.49 5.28
C LYS A 59 9.11 25.79 6.00
N THR A 60 8.34 24.75 6.36
CA THR A 60 7.04 24.93 7.01
C THR A 60 7.02 24.29 8.40
N TYR A 61 6.27 24.91 9.30
CA TYR A 61 5.95 24.38 10.61
C TYR A 61 4.55 23.79 10.61
N LEU A 62 4.40 22.61 11.15
CA LEU A 62 3.13 21.88 11.23
C LEU A 62 2.79 21.48 12.67
N ASP A 63 1.51 21.50 13.00
CA ASP A 63 1.00 20.85 14.21
C ASP A 63 0.87 19.33 13.93
N VAL A 64 1.97 18.63 14.19
CA VAL A 64 2.03 17.16 13.95
C VAL A 64 1.07 16.38 14.84
N GLN A 65 0.76 16.90 16.03
CA GLN A 65 -0.20 16.26 16.95
C GLN A 65 -1.62 16.36 16.41
N LYS A 66 -2.01 17.54 15.89
CA LYS A 66 -3.31 17.74 15.22
C LYS A 66 -3.47 16.79 14.04
N ILE A 67 -2.46 16.69 13.18
CA ILE A 67 -2.48 15.80 12.01
C ILE A 67 -2.68 14.33 12.45
N ALA A 68 -1.93 13.87 13.45
CA ALA A 68 -2.08 12.51 13.95
C ALA A 68 -3.50 12.24 14.51
N ARG A 69 -4.09 13.19 15.28
CA ARG A 69 -5.45 13.09 15.79
C ARG A 69 -6.49 13.02 14.69
N GLU A 70 -6.35 13.82 13.63
CA GLU A 70 -7.25 13.81 12.48
C GLU A 70 -7.23 12.46 11.75
N VAL A 71 -6.05 11.83 11.62
CA VAL A 71 -5.91 10.48 11.06
C VAL A 71 -6.61 9.45 11.93
N ILE A 72 -6.37 9.45 13.24
CA ILE A 72 -6.98 8.51 14.19
C ILE A 72 -8.51 8.63 14.16
N ALA A 73 -9.06 9.86 14.16
CA ALA A 73 -10.49 10.12 14.06
C ALA A 73 -11.08 9.63 12.73
N ARG A 74 -10.40 9.89 11.61
CA ARG A 74 -10.83 9.46 10.26
C ARG A 74 -10.90 7.93 10.14
N ILE A 75 -9.97 7.21 10.75
CA ILE A 75 -9.98 5.74 10.81
C ILE A 75 -11.19 5.24 11.60
N GLY A 76 -11.61 5.96 12.64
CA GLY A 76 -12.80 5.62 13.44
C GLY A 76 -12.50 5.27 14.90
N TYR A 77 -11.30 5.56 15.38
CA TYR A 77 -10.98 5.48 16.81
C TYR A 77 -11.44 6.77 17.50
N THR A 78 -12.72 6.81 17.85
CA THR A 78 -13.41 8.00 18.38
C THR A 78 -14.11 7.75 19.71
N LYS A 79 -13.98 6.54 20.27
CA LYS A 79 -14.63 6.17 21.54
C LYS A 79 -13.57 5.80 22.59
N SER A 80 -13.73 6.33 23.79
CA SER A 80 -12.82 6.08 24.92
C SER A 80 -12.72 4.60 25.30
N GLU A 81 -13.80 3.83 25.10
CA GLU A 81 -13.82 2.38 25.36
C GLU A 81 -12.84 1.57 24.49
N TYR A 82 -12.32 2.15 23.40
CA TYR A 82 -11.29 1.51 22.58
C TYR A 82 -9.89 1.62 23.22
N MET A 83 -9.76 2.34 24.33
CA MET A 83 -8.50 2.59 25.06
C MET A 83 -7.37 3.17 24.17
N PHE A 84 -7.75 3.66 23.00
CA PHE A 84 -6.98 4.42 22.03
C PHE A 84 -7.97 5.22 21.18
N GLU A 85 -7.95 6.55 21.29
CA GLU A 85 -8.87 7.37 20.53
C GLU A 85 -8.31 8.79 20.27
N ALA A 86 -8.88 9.48 19.29
CA ALA A 86 -8.32 10.69 18.72
C ALA A 86 -8.16 11.86 19.70
N HIS A 87 -9.04 12.01 20.69
CA HIS A 87 -9.07 13.19 21.56
C HIS A 87 -8.23 13.02 22.82
N SER A 88 -8.14 11.80 23.39
CA SER A 88 -7.51 11.56 24.70
C SER A 88 -6.16 10.85 24.64
N CYS A 89 -5.79 10.19 23.52
CA CYS A 89 -4.47 9.55 23.45
C CYS A 89 -3.34 10.59 23.59
N GLY A 90 -2.29 10.24 24.35
CA GLY A 90 -1.07 11.03 24.44
C GLY A 90 -0.33 11.01 23.11
N ILE A 91 0.18 12.14 22.63
CA ILE A 91 1.01 12.21 21.43
C ILE A 91 2.33 12.89 21.78
N ILE A 92 3.42 12.12 21.67
CA ILE A 92 4.79 12.58 21.90
C ILE A 92 5.45 12.75 20.54
N SER A 93 6.12 13.89 20.32
CA SER A 93 6.94 14.13 19.13
C SER A 93 8.41 14.19 19.52
N ALA A 94 9.20 13.31 18.91
CA ALA A 94 10.65 13.27 18.93
C ALA A 94 11.21 13.49 17.51
N ILE A 95 10.52 14.31 16.70
CA ILE A 95 10.98 14.72 15.36
C ILE A 95 12.00 15.83 15.53
N HIS A 96 13.15 15.69 14.85
CA HIS A 96 14.23 16.68 14.85
C HIS A 96 14.66 17.07 13.44
N GLU A 97 15.59 18.01 13.31
CA GLU A 97 16.10 18.46 12.03
C GLU A 97 17.04 17.41 11.41
N GLN A 98 16.94 17.22 10.08
CA GLN A 98 17.78 16.27 9.34
C GLN A 98 19.25 16.66 9.37
N SER A 99 20.16 15.69 9.58
CA SER A 99 21.61 15.86 9.53
C SER A 99 22.10 16.42 8.20
N ALA A 100 23.00 17.41 8.26
CA ALA A 100 23.59 18.03 7.07
C ALA A 100 24.45 17.03 6.25
N ASP A 101 25.01 16.00 6.88
CA ASP A 101 25.93 15.04 6.23
C ASP A 101 25.18 14.11 5.27
N ILE A 102 24.00 13.65 5.62
CA ILE A 102 23.14 12.81 4.75
C ILE A 102 22.76 13.59 3.48
N ASN A 103 22.54 14.88 3.62
CA ASN A 103 22.07 15.73 2.52
C ASN A 103 23.16 15.93 1.42
N ARG A 104 24.45 15.90 1.77
CA ARG A 104 25.57 16.06 0.82
C ARG A 104 25.63 14.97 -0.26
N GLY A 105 25.22 13.75 0.06
CA GLY A 105 25.19 12.62 -0.88
C GLY A 105 24.07 12.71 -1.92
N VAL A 106 22.97 13.40 -1.59
CA VAL A 106 21.73 13.44 -2.37
C VAL A 106 21.63 14.70 -3.23
N GLU A 107 21.92 15.87 -2.66
CA GLU A 107 21.81 17.15 -3.37
C GLU A 107 23.04 17.38 -4.28
N ARG A 108 22.80 17.67 -5.56
CA ARG A 108 23.80 18.01 -6.57
C ARG A 108 23.44 19.36 -7.21
N GLN A 109 24.42 20.06 -7.79
CA GLN A 109 24.19 21.31 -8.53
C GLN A 109 23.24 21.09 -9.71
N ASN A 110 23.43 20.00 -10.45
CA ASN A 110 22.47 19.57 -11.46
C ASN A 110 21.50 18.55 -10.84
N LYS A 111 20.20 18.82 -10.90
CA LYS A 111 19.15 17.95 -10.34
C LYS A 111 19.12 16.57 -10.97
N GLU A 112 19.50 16.45 -12.24
CA GLU A 112 19.55 15.16 -12.93
C GLU A 112 20.62 14.21 -12.36
N ASP A 113 21.62 14.75 -11.66
CA ASP A 113 22.68 14.00 -10.99
C ASP A 113 22.37 13.71 -9.52
N GLN A 114 21.12 13.96 -9.08
CA GLN A 114 20.66 13.59 -7.74
C GLN A 114 20.97 12.13 -7.46
N GLY A 115 21.80 11.87 -6.45
CA GLY A 115 22.16 10.53 -6.03
C GLY A 115 21.01 9.84 -5.30
N ALA A 116 21.04 8.51 -5.26
CA ALA A 116 20.14 7.73 -4.41
C ALA A 116 20.40 8.06 -2.94
N GLY A 117 19.32 8.25 -2.19
CA GLY A 117 19.41 8.62 -0.75
C GLY A 117 19.88 7.48 0.13
N ASP A 118 19.87 6.25 -0.38
CA ASP A 118 20.38 5.05 0.29
C ASP A 118 20.82 4.01 -0.75
N GLN A 119 21.51 3.00 -0.29
CA GLN A 119 21.70 1.75 -1.03
C GLN A 119 20.48 0.85 -0.87
N GLY A 120 20.23 -0.05 -1.81
CA GLY A 120 19.16 -1.04 -1.67
C GLY A 120 18.75 -1.68 -2.98
N MET A 121 17.85 -2.64 -2.87
CA MET A 121 17.19 -3.28 -4.01
C MET A 121 15.68 -3.10 -3.86
N MET A 122 15.02 -2.72 -4.96
CA MET A 122 13.59 -2.47 -5.01
C MET A 122 12.97 -3.33 -6.08
N PHE A 123 11.73 -3.75 -5.86
CA PHE A 123 11.03 -4.67 -6.74
C PHE A 123 9.71 -4.10 -7.21
N GLY A 124 9.39 -4.41 -8.47
CA GLY A 124 8.08 -4.24 -9.05
C GLY A 124 7.59 -5.59 -9.58
N TYR A 125 6.32 -5.86 -9.41
CA TYR A 125 5.69 -7.09 -9.88
C TYR A 125 4.35 -6.78 -10.52
N ALA A 126 3.97 -7.56 -11.51
CA ALA A 126 2.64 -7.54 -12.12
C ALA A 126 2.29 -8.93 -12.68
N THR A 127 1.00 -9.25 -12.65
CA THR A 127 0.42 -10.47 -13.24
C THR A 127 -0.91 -10.16 -13.89
N ASN A 128 -1.32 -10.93 -14.88
CA ASN A 128 -2.60 -10.77 -15.56
C ASN A 128 -3.79 -11.44 -14.85
N GLU A 129 -3.61 -11.90 -13.61
CA GLU A 129 -4.68 -12.56 -12.82
C GLU A 129 -5.89 -11.66 -12.58
N THR A 130 -5.65 -10.35 -12.39
CA THR A 130 -6.67 -9.34 -12.09
C THR A 130 -6.61 -8.15 -13.06
N ASP A 131 -7.69 -7.35 -13.12
CA ASP A 131 -7.75 -6.17 -14.01
C ASP A 131 -6.77 -5.06 -13.60
N ASN A 132 -6.36 -5.04 -12.32
CA ASN A 132 -5.37 -4.12 -11.78
C ASN A 132 -3.94 -4.70 -11.78
N TYR A 133 -3.75 -5.87 -12.40
CA TYR A 133 -2.45 -6.53 -12.53
C TYR A 133 -1.80 -6.91 -11.20
N MET A 134 -2.63 -7.31 -10.23
CA MET A 134 -2.20 -7.75 -8.89
C MET A 134 -2.42 -9.25 -8.70
N PRO A 135 -1.68 -9.90 -7.78
CA PRO A 135 -1.99 -11.27 -7.34
C PRO A 135 -3.40 -11.37 -6.80
N LEU A 136 -4.17 -12.35 -7.29
CA LEU A 136 -5.59 -12.47 -6.97
C LEU A 136 -5.86 -12.68 -5.48
N ALA A 137 -5.03 -13.47 -4.80
CA ALA A 137 -5.21 -13.75 -3.36
C ALA A 137 -5.11 -12.46 -2.52
N LEU A 138 -4.12 -11.60 -2.81
CA LEU A 138 -3.95 -10.31 -2.14
C LEU A 138 -5.07 -9.33 -2.50
N ASP A 139 -5.42 -9.22 -3.77
CA ASP A 139 -6.48 -8.32 -4.26
C ASP A 139 -7.81 -8.62 -3.57
N LEU A 140 -8.18 -9.90 -3.43
CA LEU A 140 -9.37 -10.30 -2.71
C LEU A 140 -9.27 -10.02 -1.20
N ALA A 141 -8.11 -10.27 -0.58
CA ALA A 141 -7.89 -9.96 0.82
C ALA A 141 -8.07 -8.45 1.10
N HIS A 142 -7.52 -7.58 0.24
CA HIS A 142 -7.75 -6.13 0.33
C HIS A 142 -9.23 -5.75 0.17
N LYS A 143 -9.91 -6.28 -0.85
CA LYS A 143 -11.33 -5.99 -1.13
C LYS A 143 -12.25 -6.36 0.02
N ILE A 144 -12.00 -7.49 0.69
CA ILE A 144 -12.78 -7.90 1.88
C ILE A 144 -12.69 -6.84 2.98
N LEU A 145 -11.50 -6.35 3.27
CA LEU A 145 -11.29 -5.36 4.33
C LEU A 145 -11.76 -3.95 3.94
N GLN A 146 -11.64 -3.59 2.66
CA GLN A 146 -12.22 -2.36 2.13
C GLN A 146 -13.75 -2.36 2.30
N GLU A 147 -14.43 -3.49 1.99
CA GLU A 147 -15.87 -3.60 2.18
C GLU A 147 -16.27 -3.53 3.66
N LEU A 148 -15.54 -4.20 4.55
CA LEU A 148 -15.77 -4.07 5.99
C LEU A 148 -15.66 -2.61 6.47
N SER A 149 -14.64 -1.87 6.00
CA SER A 149 -14.48 -0.46 6.34
C SER A 149 -15.61 0.41 5.77
N ILE A 150 -16.02 0.18 4.53
CA ILE A 150 -17.13 0.90 3.90
C ILE A 150 -18.43 0.65 4.69
N ILE A 151 -18.76 -0.62 4.97
CA ILE A 151 -19.97 -1.01 5.73
C ILE A 151 -19.95 -0.36 7.11
N ARG A 152 -18.82 -0.39 7.81
CA ARG A 152 -18.66 0.22 9.14
C ARG A 152 -18.96 1.73 9.13
N LYS A 153 -18.57 2.44 8.06
CA LYS A 153 -18.73 3.89 7.91
C LYS A 153 -20.08 4.32 7.30
N GLU A 154 -20.91 3.38 6.85
CA GLU A 154 -22.23 3.67 6.32
C GLU A 154 -23.17 4.23 7.42
N LYS A 155 -23.93 5.28 7.12
CA LYS A 155 -24.87 5.92 8.07
C LYS A 155 -25.89 4.95 8.67
N ASN A 156 -26.37 3.97 7.85
CA ASN A 156 -27.30 2.92 8.25
C ASN A 156 -26.65 1.55 8.02
N SER A 157 -25.53 1.33 8.70
CA SER A 157 -24.77 0.09 8.54
C SER A 157 -25.62 -1.13 8.89
N LYS A 158 -25.55 -2.16 8.05
CA LYS A 158 -26.12 -3.49 8.33
C LYS A 158 -25.28 -4.28 9.35
N MET A 159 -24.06 -3.83 9.61
CA MET A 159 -23.13 -4.42 10.60
C MET A 159 -22.64 -3.30 11.57
N PRO A 160 -23.54 -2.70 12.37
CA PRO A 160 -23.21 -1.53 13.20
C PRO A 160 -22.22 -1.83 14.33
N TYR A 161 -22.02 -3.09 14.64
CA TYR A 161 -21.11 -3.58 15.67
C TYR A 161 -19.63 -3.62 15.23
N LEU A 162 -19.31 -3.35 13.95
CA LEU A 162 -17.92 -3.39 13.45
C LEU A 162 -17.07 -2.29 14.08
N ARG A 163 -15.87 -2.67 14.54
CA ARG A 163 -14.80 -1.77 14.98
C ARG A 163 -13.71 -1.67 13.93
N PRO A 164 -12.73 -0.74 14.05
CA PRO A 164 -11.81 -0.44 12.96
C PRO A 164 -10.80 -1.55 12.61
N ASP A 165 -10.38 -2.37 13.58
CA ASP A 165 -9.35 -3.39 13.37
C ASP A 165 -9.91 -4.66 12.72
N ALA A 166 -9.22 -5.13 11.69
CA ALA A 166 -9.56 -6.39 11.03
C ALA A 166 -8.37 -6.95 10.24
N LYS A 167 -8.39 -8.27 10.02
CA LYS A 167 -7.47 -9.00 9.15
C LYS A 167 -8.26 -9.92 8.22
N SER A 168 -7.74 -10.13 7.03
CA SER A 168 -8.27 -11.11 6.08
C SER A 168 -7.15 -11.94 5.47
N GLN A 169 -7.47 -13.18 5.12
CA GLN A 169 -6.56 -14.08 4.43
C GLN A 169 -7.37 -14.85 3.39
N VAL A 170 -6.83 -14.97 2.19
CA VAL A 170 -7.47 -15.70 1.08
C VAL A 170 -6.50 -16.72 0.54
N THR A 171 -6.96 -17.98 0.46
CA THR A 171 -6.24 -19.11 -0.15
C THR A 171 -6.89 -19.47 -1.47
N ILE A 172 -6.09 -19.53 -2.52
CA ILE A 172 -6.51 -19.88 -3.88
C ILE A 172 -5.80 -21.14 -4.32
N GLU A 173 -6.54 -22.02 -4.98
CA GLU A 173 -6.00 -23.18 -5.67
C GLU A 173 -5.68 -22.82 -7.11
N TYR A 174 -4.47 -23.16 -7.55
CA TYR A 174 -3.94 -22.97 -8.89
C TYR A 174 -3.71 -24.30 -9.59
N ASP A 175 -3.86 -24.34 -10.91
CA ASP A 175 -3.49 -25.47 -11.73
C ASP A 175 -1.97 -25.49 -12.04
N ASP A 176 -1.52 -26.51 -12.79
CA ASP A 176 -0.11 -26.69 -13.19
C ASP A 176 0.41 -25.59 -14.16
N ASN A 177 -0.45 -24.69 -14.62
CA ASN A 177 -0.12 -23.54 -15.48
C ASN A 177 -0.28 -22.22 -14.73
N ASP A 178 -0.23 -22.24 -13.41
CA ASP A 178 -0.38 -21.06 -12.52
C ASP A 178 -1.69 -20.29 -12.72
N ARG A 179 -2.78 -20.98 -13.15
CA ARG A 179 -4.10 -20.37 -13.32
C ARG A 179 -4.96 -20.62 -12.08
N PRO A 180 -5.61 -19.59 -11.52
CA PRO A 180 -6.51 -19.77 -10.39
C PRO A 180 -7.75 -20.56 -10.82
N ILE A 181 -8.05 -21.66 -10.12
CA ILE A 181 -9.18 -22.56 -10.43
C ILE A 181 -10.32 -22.50 -9.41
N ARG A 182 -10.03 -22.15 -8.15
CA ARG A 182 -11.06 -21.90 -7.13
C ARG A 182 -10.49 -21.15 -5.93
N ILE A 183 -11.38 -20.50 -5.19
CA ILE A 183 -11.07 -20.01 -3.85
C ILE A 183 -11.30 -21.16 -2.88
N ASP A 184 -10.25 -21.53 -2.15
CA ASP A 184 -10.28 -22.63 -1.18
C ASP A 184 -10.79 -22.16 0.18
N THR A 185 -10.15 -21.15 0.74
CA THR A 185 -10.42 -20.66 2.10
C THR A 185 -10.42 -19.14 2.17
N ILE A 186 -11.36 -18.60 2.94
CA ILE A 186 -11.41 -17.18 3.33
C ILE A 186 -11.41 -17.12 4.85
N VAL A 187 -10.42 -16.44 5.42
CA VAL A 187 -10.33 -16.13 6.85
C VAL A 187 -10.60 -14.64 7.05
N VAL A 188 -11.48 -14.30 7.99
CA VAL A 188 -11.75 -12.92 8.40
C VAL A 188 -11.73 -12.85 9.91
N SER A 189 -10.86 -12.00 10.45
CA SER A 189 -10.86 -11.63 11.87
C SER A 189 -11.21 -10.16 11.96
N THR A 190 -12.36 -9.82 12.52
CA THR A 190 -12.83 -8.43 12.62
C THR A 190 -13.16 -8.08 14.06
N GLN A 191 -12.65 -6.94 14.52
CA GLN A 191 -12.98 -6.35 15.80
C GLN A 191 -14.45 -5.90 15.81
N HIS A 192 -15.13 -6.12 16.92
CA HIS A 192 -16.56 -5.84 17.05
C HIS A 192 -16.95 -5.43 18.48
N ASP A 193 -18.11 -4.81 18.63
CA ASP A 193 -18.73 -4.56 19.93
C ASP A 193 -19.14 -5.87 20.59
N ASP A 194 -19.21 -5.90 21.92
CA ASP A 194 -19.77 -7.01 22.71
C ASP A 194 -21.30 -6.80 22.80
N PHE A 195 -22.06 -7.31 21.81
CA PHE A 195 -23.45 -6.93 21.60
C PHE A 195 -24.48 -8.05 21.88
N ASP A 196 -24.03 -9.28 22.12
CA ASP A 196 -24.89 -10.44 22.45
C ASP A 196 -24.03 -11.53 23.13
N LYS A 197 -24.63 -12.64 23.51
CA LYS A 197 -23.93 -13.83 24.00
C LYS A 197 -22.99 -14.36 22.92
N ASP A 198 -21.80 -14.82 23.33
CA ASP A 198 -20.69 -15.19 22.46
C ASP A 198 -21.12 -16.04 21.26
N GLU A 199 -21.83 -17.15 21.48
CA GLU A 199 -22.24 -18.05 20.40
C GLU A 199 -23.15 -17.38 19.36
N LYS A 200 -24.16 -16.59 19.82
CA LYS A 200 -25.10 -15.89 18.93
C LYS A 200 -24.40 -14.78 18.17
N MET A 201 -23.55 -14.02 18.85
CA MET A 201 -22.76 -12.93 18.30
C MET A 201 -21.84 -13.43 17.20
N LEU A 202 -21.05 -14.49 17.47
CA LEU A 202 -20.12 -15.07 16.49
C LEU A 202 -20.85 -15.68 15.29
N ALA A 203 -21.99 -16.37 15.53
CA ALA A 203 -22.83 -16.89 14.46
C ALA A 203 -23.38 -15.78 13.56
N LYS A 204 -23.83 -14.65 14.17
CA LYS A 204 -24.28 -13.48 13.42
C LYS A 204 -23.13 -12.86 12.61
N ILE A 205 -21.98 -12.62 13.20
CA ILE A 205 -20.82 -12.03 12.51
C ILE A 205 -20.42 -12.92 11.30
N LYS A 206 -20.34 -14.23 11.50
CA LYS A 206 -20.04 -15.17 10.42
C LYS A 206 -21.07 -15.12 9.30
N LYS A 207 -22.36 -15.11 9.66
CA LYS A 207 -23.45 -14.99 8.68
C LYS A 207 -23.36 -13.67 7.90
N ASP A 208 -23.16 -12.55 8.57
CA ASP A 208 -23.11 -11.24 7.95
C ASP A 208 -21.87 -11.08 7.03
N VAL A 209 -20.71 -11.66 7.39
CA VAL A 209 -19.55 -11.70 6.50
C VAL A 209 -19.86 -12.47 5.21
N ILE A 210 -20.52 -13.63 5.32
CA ILE A 210 -20.87 -14.46 4.15
C ILE A 210 -21.97 -13.81 3.30
N ASP A 211 -23.01 -13.26 3.92
CA ASP A 211 -24.21 -12.81 3.23
C ASP A 211 -24.17 -11.33 2.80
N ILE A 212 -23.30 -10.52 3.41
CA ILE A 212 -23.21 -9.08 3.13
C ILE A 212 -21.84 -8.73 2.49
N VAL A 213 -20.72 -9.08 3.16
CA VAL A 213 -19.39 -8.66 2.72
C VAL A 213 -18.99 -9.40 1.43
N VAL A 214 -19.07 -10.73 1.41
CA VAL A 214 -18.65 -11.54 0.26
C VAL A 214 -19.39 -11.19 -1.03
N PRO A 215 -20.72 -11.04 -1.07
CA PRO A 215 -21.43 -10.60 -2.28
C PRO A 215 -21.00 -9.23 -2.80
N ARG A 216 -20.68 -8.29 -1.90
CA ARG A 216 -20.17 -6.97 -2.29
C ARG A 216 -18.77 -7.06 -2.91
N VAL A 217 -17.91 -7.93 -2.38
CA VAL A 217 -16.59 -8.22 -2.98
C VAL A 217 -16.76 -8.85 -4.36
N ILE A 218 -17.61 -9.87 -4.51
CA ILE A 218 -17.89 -10.55 -5.78
C ILE A 218 -18.33 -9.53 -6.85
N SER A 219 -19.22 -8.60 -6.50
CA SER A 219 -19.75 -7.60 -7.44
C SER A 219 -18.67 -6.66 -8.00
N LYS A 220 -17.52 -6.54 -7.32
CA LYS A 220 -16.37 -5.71 -7.72
C LYS A 220 -15.29 -6.49 -8.48
N CYS A 221 -15.50 -7.77 -8.72
CA CYS A 221 -14.56 -8.63 -9.44
C CYS A 221 -14.97 -8.83 -10.89
N LYS A 222 -14.00 -9.06 -11.78
CA LYS A 222 -14.29 -9.49 -13.16
C LYS A 222 -15.02 -10.85 -13.19
N LYS A 223 -15.77 -11.12 -14.25
CA LYS A 223 -16.59 -12.35 -14.38
C LYS A 223 -15.81 -13.64 -14.15
N THR A 224 -14.58 -13.73 -14.64
CA THR A 224 -13.72 -14.90 -14.44
C THR A 224 -13.39 -15.14 -12.97
N VAL A 225 -13.15 -14.09 -12.20
CA VAL A 225 -12.92 -14.17 -10.74
C VAL A 225 -14.21 -14.50 -10.00
N GLN A 226 -15.37 -13.95 -10.42
CA GLN A 226 -16.67 -14.27 -9.81
C GLN A 226 -16.98 -15.77 -9.88
N GLN A 227 -16.57 -16.46 -10.94
CA GLN A 227 -16.76 -17.90 -11.11
C GLN A 227 -15.96 -18.77 -10.12
N LEU A 228 -14.90 -18.21 -9.52
CA LEU A 228 -14.09 -18.89 -8.50
C LEU A 228 -14.78 -18.93 -7.14
N PHE A 229 -15.80 -18.07 -6.91
CA PHE A 229 -16.64 -18.10 -5.72
C PHE A 229 -17.72 -19.17 -5.86
N ASN A 230 -17.43 -20.36 -5.41
CA ASN A 230 -18.35 -21.49 -5.47
C ASN A 230 -18.76 -21.97 -4.07
N LYS A 231 -19.69 -22.96 -4.00
CA LYS A 231 -20.24 -23.47 -2.73
C LYS A 231 -19.25 -24.24 -1.84
N LYS A 232 -18.02 -24.47 -2.32
CA LYS A 232 -17.00 -25.26 -1.61
C LYS A 232 -16.01 -24.42 -0.82
N ILE A 233 -16.22 -23.10 -0.67
CA ILE A 233 -15.32 -22.21 0.06
C ILE A 233 -15.43 -22.50 1.56
N THR A 234 -14.27 -22.69 2.22
CA THR A 234 -14.19 -22.77 3.68
C THR A 234 -14.11 -21.37 4.27
N TYR A 235 -15.03 -21.03 5.18
CA TYR A 235 -15.05 -19.72 5.85
C TYR A 235 -14.66 -19.87 7.32
N HIS A 236 -13.57 -19.19 7.71
CA HIS A 236 -13.17 -19.00 9.11
C HIS A 236 -13.40 -17.53 9.49
N VAL A 237 -14.40 -17.26 10.31
CA VAL A 237 -14.70 -15.90 10.77
C VAL A 237 -14.55 -15.85 12.28
N ASN A 238 -13.66 -14.99 12.79
CA ASN A 238 -13.27 -14.89 14.19
C ASN A 238 -13.03 -16.29 14.84
N PRO A 239 -12.14 -17.11 14.27
CA PRO A 239 -12.00 -18.52 14.65
C PRO A 239 -11.53 -18.73 16.09
N THR A 240 -10.93 -17.72 16.72
CA THR A 240 -10.47 -17.76 18.12
C THR A 240 -11.55 -17.31 19.11
N GLY A 241 -12.75 -16.97 18.63
CA GLY A 241 -13.82 -16.42 19.45
C GLY A 241 -14.00 -14.92 19.29
N LYS A 242 -14.54 -14.22 20.31
CA LYS A 242 -14.80 -12.79 20.24
C LYS A 242 -13.51 -11.97 20.13
N PHE A 243 -13.62 -10.89 19.36
CA PHE A 243 -12.53 -9.95 19.12
C PHE A 243 -12.99 -8.52 19.48
N VAL A 244 -13.14 -8.26 20.76
CA VAL A 244 -13.56 -6.95 21.31
C VAL A 244 -12.35 -6.06 21.57
N ILE A 245 -11.28 -6.62 22.16
CA ILE A 245 -10.02 -5.92 22.37
C ILE A 245 -9.20 -6.03 21.08
N GLY A 246 -8.88 -4.89 20.47
CA GLY A 246 -8.13 -4.80 19.22
C GLY A 246 -7.58 -3.39 19.00
N GLY A 247 -7.02 -3.17 17.80
CA GLY A 247 -6.32 -1.94 17.52
C GLY A 247 -5.10 -1.75 18.42
N PRO A 248 -4.62 -0.51 18.64
CA PRO A 248 -3.44 -0.22 19.46
C PRO A 248 -3.55 -0.65 20.92
N HIS A 249 -4.77 -0.92 21.43
CA HIS A 249 -4.97 -1.49 22.75
C HIS A 249 -4.69 -3.00 22.77
N GLY A 250 -4.91 -3.70 21.68
CA GLY A 250 -4.63 -5.13 21.57
C GLY A 250 -3.18 -5.44 21.23
N ASP A 251 -2.55 -4.64 20.37
CA ASP A 251 -1.17 -4.83 19.92
C ASP A 251 -0.53 -3.50 19.52
N THR A 252 0.78 -3.39 19.70
CA THR A 252 1.55 -2.20 19.32
C THR A 252 1.78 -2.17 17.83
N GLY A 253 1.57 -1.01 17.19
CA GLY A 253 1.83 -0.75 15.79
C GLY A 253 3.05 0.11 15.54
N LEU A 254 3.74 -0.15 14.44
CA LEU A 254 4.90 0.59 13.97
C LEU A 254 4.83 0.81 12.46
N THR A 255 5.32 1.97 12.00
CA THR A 255 5.48 2.25 10.58
C THR A 255 6.36 1.20 9.92
N GLY A 256 5.94 0.71 8.74
CA GLY A 256 6.74 -0.19 7.92
C GLY A 256 6.75 -1.66 8.34
N ARG A 257 5.82 -2.11 9.17
CA ARG A 257 5.72 -3.53 9.58
C ARG A 257 4.73 -4.36 8.75
N LYS A 258 4.12 -3.79 7.72
CA LYS A 258 3.18 -4.49 6.81
C LYS A 258 3.61 -4.41 5.35
N ILE A 259 4.92 -4.45 5.10
CA ILE A 259 5.52 -4.25 3.79
C ILE A 259 5.06 -5.27 2.73
N ILE A 260 4.74 -6.48 3.11
CA ILE A 260 4.24 -7.52 2.19
C ILE A 260 2.77 -7.24 1.82
N VAL A 261 1.96 -6.78 2.77
CA VAL A 261 0.58 -6.30 2.54
C VAL A 261 0.58 -5.05 1.64
N ASP A 262 1.57 -4.19 1.80
CA ASP A 262 1.72 -2.95 1.02
C ASP A 262 2.11 -3.21 -0.44
N THR A 263 2.64 -4.39 -0.76
CA THR A 263 3.19 -4.74 -2.07
C THR A 263 2.41 -5.87 -2.75
N TYR A 264 2.90 -7.10 -2.74
CA TYR A 264 2.39 -8.17 -3.60
C TYR A 264 1.93 -9.42 -2.85
N GLY A 265 1.79 -9.38 -1.52
CA GLY A 265 1.25 -10.47 -0.71
C GLY A 265 2.09 -11.76 -0.73
N GLY A 266 3.40 -11.64 -0.99
CA GLY A 266 4.32 -12.79 -1.06
C GLY A 266 4.48 -13.42 -2.44
N LYS A 267 3.71 -12.99 -3.48
CA LYS A 267 3.86 -13.49 -4.85
C LYS A 267 5.09 -12.85 -5.54
N GLY A 268 5.28 -11.54 -5.36
CA GLY A 268 6.49 -10.84 -5.80
C GLY A 268 7.48 -10.64 -4.66
N ALA A 269 8.78 -10.56 -4.98
CA ALA A 269 9.85 -10.28 -4.03
C ALA A 269 9.73 -8.86 -3.42
N HIS A 270 10.38 -8.65 -2.28
CA HIS A 270 10.46 -7.37 -1.58
C HIS A 270 11.90 -7.09 -1.10
N GLY A 271 12.36 -5.85 -1.25
CA GLY A 271 13.72 -5.45 -0.86
C GLY A 271 13.92 -5.16 0.63
N GLY A 272 12.85 -5.19 1.44
CA GLY A 272 12.89 -4.96 2.88
C GLY A 272 12.62 -3.52 3.31
N GLY A 273 12.74 -2.53 2.42
CA GLY A 273 12.53 -1.11 2.74
C GLY A 273 11.04 -0.75 2.87
N ALA A 274 10.63 -0.14 3.99
CA ALA A 274 9.30 0.41 4.17
C ALA A 274 9.07 1.62 3.26
N PHE A 275 7.80 1.85 2.86
CA PHE A 275 7.40 2.99 2.03
C PHE A 275 6.89 4.17 2.87
N SER A 276 5.91 3.92 3.74
CA SER A 276 5.28 4.95 4.56
C SER A 276 6.31 5.67 5.44
N GLY A 277 6.10 6.97 5.63
CA GLY A 277 7.01 7.81 6.41
C GLY A 277 8.22 8.35 5.65
N LYS A 278 8.43 7.96 4.38
CA LYS A 278 9.57 8.37 3.54
C LYS A 278 9.13 9.30 2.41
N ASP A 279 9.81 10.46 2.26
CA ASP A 279 9.64 11.34 1.10
C ASP A 279 10.24 10.70 -0.17
N PRO A 280 9.91 11.18 -1.40
CA PRO A 280 10.29 10.53 -2.64
C PRO A 280 11.80 10.50 -2.96
N SER A 281 12.65 11.22 -2.22
CA SER A 281 14.10 11.10 -2.38
C SER A 281 14.66 9.76 -1.87
N LYS A 282 13.88 9.04 -1.07
CA LYS A 282 14.22 7.70 -0.59
C LYS A 282 13.82 6.69 -1.66
N VAL A 283 14.82 6.05 -2.27
CA VAL A 283 14.64 5.09 -3.37
C VAL A 283 13.85 3.85 -2.96
N ASP A 284 13.85 3.47 -1.68
CA ASP A 284 12.99 2.41 -1.15
C ASP A 284 11.53 2.58 -1.60
N ARG A 285 11.03 3.81 -1.60
CA ARG A 285 9.67 4.13 -2.00
C ARG A 285 9.60 4.48 -3.49
N SER A 286 10.35 5.45 -3.95
CA SER A 286 10.23 5.98 -5.30
C SER A 286 10.60 4.96 -6.38
N ALA A 287 11.68 4.21 -6.19
CA ALA A 287 12.09 3.19 -7.15
C ALA A 287 11.22 1.93 -7.10
N ALA A 288 10.65 1.57 -5.95
CA ALA A 288 9.65 0.50 -5.89
C ALA A 288 8.38 0.85 -6.69
N TYR A 289 7.90 2.10 -6.59
CA TYR A 289 6.79 2.58 -7.41
C TYR A 289 7.14 2.60 -8.90
N ALA A 290 8.35 3.04 -9.26
CA ALA A 290 8.80 3.03 -10.64
C ALA A 290 8.96 1.60 -11.18
N SER A 291 9.46 0.66 -10.40
CA SER A 291 9.56 -0.75 -10.78
C SER A 291 8.17 -1.38 -10.98
N ARG A 292 7.18 -1.02 -10.14
CA ARG A 292 5.78 -1.41 -10.35
C ARG A 292 5.24 -0.85 -11.67
N HIS A 293 5.50 0.42 -11.97
CA HIS A 293 5.07 1.05 -13.21
C HIS A 293 5.63 0.31 -14.43
N ILE A 294 6.91 -0.10 -14.39
CA ILE A 294 7.54 -0.89 -15.43
C ILE A 294 6.85 -2.25 -15.57
N ALA A 295 6.79 -3.04 -14.50
CA ALA A 295 6.22 -4.38 -14.52
C ALA A 295 4.78 -4.38 -15.07
N LYS A 296 3.95 -3.43 -14.58
CA LYS A 296 2.56 -3.29 -15.02
C LYS A 296 2.43 -2.95 -16.50
N ASN A 297 3.24 -2.03 -17.02
CA ASN A 297 3.20 -1.66 -18.45
C ASN A 297 3.72 -2.79 -19.34
N LEU A 298 4.71 -3.58 -18.90
CA LEU A 298 5.18 -4.76 -19.65
C LEU A 298 4.09 -5.84 -19.77
N VAL A 299 3.43 -6.19 -18.65
CA VAL A 299 2.34 -7.17 -18.67
C VAL A 299 1.14 -6.65 -19.48
N ALA A 300 0.76 -5.40 -19.29
CA ALA A 300 -0.35 -4.79 -20.05
C ALA A 300 -0.08 -4.68 -21.55
N ALA A 301 1.18 -4.50 -21.95
CA ALA A 301 1.59 -4.52 -23.36
C ALA A 301 1.63 -5.92 -23.96
N GLY A 302 1.58 -6.98 -23.15
CA GLY A 302 1.62 -8.37 -23.61
C GLY A 302 3.02 -8.95 -23.75
N VAL A 303 4.02 -8.40 -23.05
CA VAL A 303 5.40 -8.95 -23.07
C VAL A 303 5.45 -10.31 -22.37
N ALA A 304 4.73 -10.48 -21.27
CA ALA A 304 4.58 -11.73 -20.52
C ALA A 304 3.26 -11.71 -19.73
N ASP A 305 2.85 -12.85 -19.15
CA ASP A 305 1.68 -12.94 -18.26
C ASP A 305 2.01 -12.52 -16.83
N GLU A 306 3.28 -12.67 -16.44
CA GLU A 306 3.81 -12.37 -15.11
C GLU A 306 5.22 -11.80 -15.24
N ILE A 307 5.53 -10.74 -14.50
CA ILE A 307 6.85 -10.08 -14.55
C ILE A 307 7.26 -9.57 -13.18
N LEU A 308 8.50 -9.89 -12.80
CA LEU A 308 9.24 -9.24 -11.72
C LEU A 308 10.31 -8.32 -12.31
N VAL A 309 10.43 -7.12 -11.77
CA VAL A 309 11.50 -6.17 -12.07
C VAL A 309 12.25 -5.84 -10.78
N GLN A 310 13.57 -6.04 -10.75
CA GLN A 310 14.43 -5.58 -9.67
C GLN A 310 15.28 -4.40 -10.15
N VAL A 311 15.40 -3.39 -9.32
CA VAL A 311 16.35 -2.28 -9.50
C VAL A 311 17.18 -2.12 -8.24
N SER A 312 18.49 -1.88 -8.38
CA SER A 312 19.36 -1.64 -7.22
C SER A 312 20.16 -0.35 -7.34
N TYR A 313 20.44 0.26 -6.20
CA TYR A 313 21.20 1.50 -6.10
C TYR A 313 22.35 1.39 -5.11
N ALA A 314 23.42 2.17 -5.38
CA ALA A 314 24.42 2.53 -4.39
C ALA A 314 24.13 3.95 -3.87
N ILE A 315 24.37 4.18 -2.59
CA ILE A 315 24.17 5.50 -1.97
C ILE A 315 24.96 6.59 -2.69
N GLY A 316 24.33 7.73 -2.96
CA GLY A 316 24.95 8.87 -3.64
C GLY A 316 25.17 8.71 -5.14
N VAL A 317 24.80 7.57 -5.74
CA VAL A 317 24.91 7.31 -7.18
C VAL A 317 23.56 7.49 -7.85
N ALA A 318 23.50 8.26 -8.95
CA ALA A 318 22.26 8.55 -9.64
C ALA A 318 21.76 7.37 -10.50
N ARG A 319 22.64 6.71 -11.24
CA ARG A 319 22.26 5.58 -12.07
C ARG A 319 22.07 4.32 -11.22
N PRO A 320 21.05 3.50 -11.50
CA PRO A 320 20.95 2.19 -10.86
C PRO A 320 22.16 1.33 -11.20
N MET A 321 22.51 0.43 -10.28
CA MET A 321 23.61 -0.53 -10.48
C MET A 321 23.22 -1.60 -11.49
N ASN A 322 21.96 -2.02 -11.48
CA ASN A 322 21.39 -2.97 -12.42
C ASN A 322 19.87 -2.83 -12.52
N ILE A 323 19.33 -3.33 -13.63
CA ILE A 323 17.92 -3.67 -13.81
C ILE A 323 17.86 -5.15 -14.17
N PHE A 324 17.12 -5.93 -13.39
CA PHE A 324 16.88 -7.35 -13.63
C PHE A 324 15.40 -7.56 -13.91
N VAL A 325 15.08 -8.47 -14.83
CA VAL A 325 13.73 -8.87 -15.18
C VAL A 325 13.64 -10.38 -15.11
N ASP A 326 12.55 -10.88 -14.57
CA ASP A 326 12.17 -12.29 -14.60
C ASP A 326 10.71 -12.40 -15.09
N THR A 327 10.50 -13.12 -16.16
CA THR A 327 9.18 -13.38 -16.73
C THR A 327 8.55 -14.68 -16.22
N TYR A 328 9.19 -15.37 -15.29
CA TYR A 328 8.78 -16.68 -14.77
C TYR A 328 8.46 -17.71 -15.88
N GLY A 329 9.15 -17.60 -17.02
CA GLY A 329 8.90 -18.46 -18.20
C GLY A 329 7.60 -18.14 -18.95
N THR A 330 6.90 -17.05 -18.63
CA THR A 330 5.65 -16.65 -19.30
C THR A 330 5.85 -15.65 -20.45
N SER A 331 7.10 -15.43 -20.89
CA SER A 331 7.43 -14.52 -21.99
C SER A 331 6.63 -14.85 -23.26
N LYS A 332 6.09 -13.82 -23.90
CA LYS A 332 5.38 -13.88 -25.18
C LYS A 332 6.18 -13.27 -26.33
N VAL A 333 7.42 -12.87 -26.05
CA VAL A 333 8.37 -12.34 -27.02
C VAL A 333 9.53 -13.31 -27.17
N ASP A 334 10.11 -13.38 -28.38
CA ASP A 334 11.29 -14.23 -28.66
C ASP A 334 12.58 -13.52 -28.16
N MET A 335 12.67 -13.34 -26.85
CA MET A 335 13.78 -12.67 -26.16
C MET A 335 14.02 -13.31 -24.79
N THR A 336 15.27 -13.35 -24.39
CA THR A 336 15.62 -13.71 -23.01
C THR A 336 15.29 -12.58 -22.03
N ASP A 337 15.13 -12.89 -20.75
CA ASP A 337 14.87 -11.90 -19.69
C ASP A 337 15.96 -10.81 -19.65
N GLY A 338 17.23 -11.16 -19.89
CA GLY A 338 18.31 -10.20 -20.00
C GLY A 338 18.19 -9.24 -21.21
N GLN A 339 17.66 -9.70 -22.34
CA GLN A 339 17.35 -8.83 -23.48
C GLN A 339 16.17 -7.92 -23.20
N ILE A 340 15.14 -8.42 -22.50
CA ILE A 340 13.99 -7.62 -22.02
C ILE A 340 14.50 -6.53 -21.05
N ALA A 341 15.36 -6.88 -20.08
CA ALA A 341 15.92 -5.94 -19.12
C ALA A 341 16.69 -4.80 -19.80
N LYS A 342 17.45 -5.08 -20.88
CA LYS A 342 18.16 -4.07 -21.67
C LYS A 342 17.21 -3.07 -22.33
N ILE A 343 16.12 -3.55 -22.94
CA ILE A 343 15.09 -2.67 -23.52
C ILE A 343 14.41 -1.83 -22.43
N VAL A 344 14.16 -2.40 -21.26
CA VAL A 344 13.60 -1.68 -20.11
C VAL A 344 14.53 -0.54 -19.68
N ASP A 345 15.85 -0.76 -19.59
CA ASP A 345 16.83 0.29 -19.24
C ASP A 345 16.85 1.44 -20.24
N GLU A 346 16.67 1.13 -21.55
CA GLU A 346 16.58 2.13 -22.61
C GLU A 346 15.27 2.95 -22.57
N LEU A 347 14.14 2.34 -22.13
CA LEU A 347 12.83 2.97 -22.13
C LEU A 347 12.53 3.79 -20.88
N PHE A 348 13.07 3.38 -19.73
CA PHE A 348 12.71 3.92 -18.43
C PHE A 348 13.93 4.51 -17.72
N ASP A 349 14.02 5.82 -17.71
CA ASP A 349 15.05 6.48 -16.89
C ASP A 349 14.77 6.25 -15.40
N MET A 350 15.63 5.46 -14.77
CA MET A 350 15.51 5.06 -13.36
C MET A 350 16.40 5.88 -12.42
N ARG A 351 16.93 7.03 -12.87
CA ARG A 351 17.59 7.99 -11.98
C ARG A 351 16.57 8.57 -11.00
N PRO A 352 16.90 8.79 -9.70
CA PRO A 352 15.95 9.24 -8.68
C PRO A 352 15.14 10.49 -9.09
N TYR A 353 15.79 11.51 -9.62
CA TYR A 353 15.11 12.73 -10.09
C TYR A 353 14.15 12.48 -11.27
N ALA A 354 14.54 11.61 -12.20
CA ALA A 354 13.69 11.24 -13.33
C ALA A 354 12.43 10.48 -12.86
N ILE A 355 12.56 9.60 -11.86
CA ILE A 355 11.43 8.91 -11.24
C ILE A 355 10.49 9.91 -10.55
N GLU A 356 11.03 10.79 -9.69
CA GLU A 356 10.25 11.79 -8.98
C GLU A 356 9.44 12.66 -9.94
N THR A 357 10.06 13.08 -11.06
CA THR A 357 9.44 13.94 -12.09
C THR A 357 8.38 13.17 -12.88
N ARG A 358 8.72 12.00 -13.41
CA ARG A 358 7.82 11.16 -14.22
C ARG A 358 6.56 10.76 -13.46
N LEU A 359 6.71 10.35 -12.21
CA LEU A 359 5.62 9.89 -11.36
C LEU A 359 5.02 11.02 -10.49
N LYS A 360 5.48 12.26 -10.64
CA LYS A 360 4.99 13.44 -9.90
C LYS A 360 5.02 13.27 -8.37
N LEU A 361 6.06 12.61 -7.85
CA LEU A 361 6.11 12.16 -6.45
C LEU A 361 6.32 13.31 -5.45
N ARG A 362 6.67 14.53 -5.87
CA ARG A 362 6.78 15.71 -5.00
C ARG A 362 5.43 16.33 -4.64
N ASN A 363 4.32 15.69 -5.00
CA ASN A 363 2.97 16.10 -4.62
C ASN A 363 2.50 15.34 -3.37
N PRO A 364 1.53 15.91 -2.61
CA PRO A 364 0.96 15.25 -1.41
C PRO A 364 -0.02 14.13 -1.80
N ILE A 365 0.51 12.96 -2.18
CA ILE A 365 -0.23 11.81 -2.74
C ILE A 365 -0.11 10.53 -1.89
N TYR A 366 0.39 10.64 -0.68
CA TYR A 366 0.82 9.49 0.12
C TYR A 366 -0.21 8.98 1.13
N SER A 367 -1.04 9.82 1.71
CA SER A 367 -2.05 9.41 2.71
C SER A 367 -2.98 8.31 2.19
N GLU A 368 -3.30 8.32 0.90
CA GLU A 368 -4.18 7.33 0.25
C GLU A 368 -3.49 5.99 -0.02
N THR A 369 -2.16 5.92 0.07
CA THR A 369 -1.40 4.69 -0.17
C THR A 369 -1.29 3.82 1.08
N ALA A 370 -1.37 4.43 2.25
CA ALA A 370 -1.00 3.86 3.53
C ALA A 370 -1.96 2.79 4.08
N ALA A 371 -3.04 2.45 3.35
CA ALA A 371 -3.94 1.36 3.70
C ALA A 371 -4.42 0.62 2.44
N TYR A 372 -4.63 -0.68 2.56
CA TYR A 372 -5.11 -1.55 1.47
C TYR A 372 -4.16 -1.64 0.26
N GLY A 373 -2.85 -1.58 0.51
CA GLY A 373 -1.79 -1.71 -0.49
C GLY A 373 -1.45 -0.42 -1.23
N HIS A 374 -0.17 -0.25 -1.53
CA HIS A 374 0.35 0.83 -2.35
C HIS A 374 0.19 0.55 -3.85
N MET A 375 0.01 -0.72 -4.21
CA MET A 375 -0.08 -1.20 -5.59
C MET A 375 -1.51 -1.66 -5.91
N GLY A 376 -1.84 -1.78 -7.21
CA GLY A 376 -3.14 -2.25 -7.67
C GLY A 376 -4.26 -1.22 -7.54
N ARG A 377 -3.92 0.03 -7.39
CA ARG A 377 -4.87 1.14 -7.24
C ARG A 377 -5.22 1.76 -8.60
N THR A 378 -6.33 2.51 -8.63
CA THR A 378 -6.75 3.23 -9.82
C THR A 378 -6.23 4.66 -9.79
N PRO A 379 -5.49 5.12 -10.83
CA PRO A 379 -5.12 6.53 -10.94
C PRO A 379 -6.35 7.44 -10.97
N GLU A 380 -6.35 8.47 -10.14
CA GLU A 380 -7.45 9.43 -10.05
C GLU A 380 -6.97 10.82 -9.68
N PHE A 381 -7.74 11.85 -10.04
CA PHE A 381 -7.51 13.22 -9.57
C PHE A 381 -8.31 13.46 -8.30
N LYS A 382 -7.64 14.04 -7.30
CA LYS A 382 -8.25 14.40 -6.02
C LYS A 382 -7.90 15.82 -5.60
N GLU A 383 -8.87 16.57 -5.10
CA GLU A 383 -8.65 17.83 -4.42
C GLU A 383 -8.42 17.55 -2.93
N LYS A 384 -7.31 18.04 -2.39
CA LYS A 384 -6.93 17.90 -0.98
C LYS A 384 -6.79 19.29 -0.35
N VAL A 385 -7.15 19.41 0.92
CA VAL A 385 -7.04 20.65 1.69
C VAL A 385 -6.06 20.42 2.82
N PHE A 386 -5.09 21.33 2.94
CA PHE A 386 -4.06 21.30 3.97
C PHE A 386 -4.14 22.59 4.80
N GLU A 387 -3.80 22.51 6.09
CA GLU A 387 -3.86 23.64 7.01
C GLU A 387 -2.55 23.72 7.83
N THR A 388 -1.97 24.92 7.93
CA THR A 388 -0.80 25.16 8.81
C THR A 388 -1.22 25.31 10.26
N ALA A 389 -0.25 25.32 11.17
CA ALA A 389 -0.50 25.56 12.59
C ALA A 389 -1.18 26.93 12.87
N GLU A 390 -0.93 27.94 12.02
CA GLU A 390 -1.56 29.28 12.11
C GLU A 390 -2.94 29.34 11.42
N GLY A 391 -3.48 28.20 10.95
CA GLY A 391 -4.82 28.12 10.33
C GLY A 391 -4.86 28.54 8.85
N LYS A 392 -3.71 28.77 8.18
CA LYS A 392 -3.68 29.05 6.74
C LYS A 392 -4.05 27.79 5.95
N LYS A 393 -5.04 27.91 5.06
CA LYS A 393 -5.53 26.78 4.23
C LYS A 393 -5.00 26.83 2.80
N LYS A 394 -4.68 25.68 2.23
CA LYS A 394 -4.25 25.50 0.84
C LYS A 394 -5.00 24.34 0.22
N LYS A 395 -5.65 24.58 -0.94
CA LYS A 395 -6.22 23.53 -1.78
C LYS A 395 -5.21 23.11 -2.84
N VAL A 396 -5.03 21.82 -3.02
CA VAL A 396 -4.12 21.25 -4.02
C VAL A 396 -4.85 20.14 -4.78
N LYS A 397 -4.88 20.24 -6.11
CA LYS A 397 -5.37 19.15 -6.96
C LYS A 397 -4.19 18.27 -7.33
N VAL A 398 -4.26 16.98 -6.97
CA VAL A 398 -3.20 15.99 -7.20
C VAL A 398 -3.70 14.81 -8.01
N GLU A 399 -2.78 14.16 -8.72
CA GLU A 399 -3.02 12.88 -9.40
C GLU A 399 -2.47 11.76 -8.51
N LEU A 400 -3.35 10.93 -7.97
CA LEU A 400 -3.01 9.79 -7.11
C LEU A 400 -2.57 8.58 -7.93
N PHE A 401 -1.75 7.71 -7.35
CA PHE A 401 -1.34 6.41 -7.89
C PHE A 401 -0.77 6.48 -9.31
N THR A 402 0.07 7.48 -9.57
CA THR A 402 0.64 7.73 -10.90
C THR A 402 1.45 6.57 -11.46
N TRP A 403 2.04 5.72 -10.60
CA TRP A 403 2.76 4.51 -10.96
C TRP A 403 1.86 3.36 -11.43
N GLU A 404 0.55 3.50 -11.29
CA GLU A 404 -0.43 2.53 -11.80
C GLU A 404 -0.94 2.86 -13.21
N LYS A 405 -0.44 3.92 -13.84
CA LYS A 405 -0.82 4.31 -15.21
C LYS A 405 -0.25 3.34 -16.24
N LEU A 406 -0.97 3.19 -17.34
CA LEU A 406 -0.55 2.40 -18.52
C LEU A 406 -0.03 3.29 -19.66
N ASP A 407 0.52 4.44 -19.32
CA ASP A 407 0.96 5.49 -20.24
C ASP A 407 2.26 5.14 -21.02
N TYR A 408 2.90 4.03 -20.65
CA TYR A 408 4.03 3.46 -21.40
C TYR A 408 3.68 2.21 -22.20
N ALA A 409 2.45 1.67 -22.11
CA ALA A 409 2.07 0.42 -22.79
C ALA A 409 2.32 0.47 -24.31
N ASP A 410 1.95 1.57 -24.98
CA ASP A 410 2.17 1.72 -26.43
C ASP A 410 3.66 1.86 -26.79
N LYS A 411 4.46 2.55 -25.96
CA LYS A 411 5.91 2.64 -26.14
C LYS A 411 6.56 1.27 -25.98
N VAL A 412 6.11 0.48 -25.00
CA VAL A 412 6.54 -0.90 -24.77
C VAL A 412 6.17 -1.76 -25.98
N LYS A 413 4.92 -1.74 -26.43
CA LYS A 413 4.50 -2.49 -27.64
C LYS A 413 5.41 -2.19 -28.83
N LYS A 414 5.69 -0.90 -29.08
CA LYS A 414 6.57 -0.48 -30.17
C LYS A 414 7.99 -1.03 -30.02
N ALA A 415 8.58 -0.95 -28.83
CA ALA A 415 9.95 -1.41 -28.56
C ALA A 415 10.09 -2.93 -28.70
N PHE A 416 9.07 -3.67 -28.27
CA PHE A 416 9.02 -5.14 -28.38
C PHE A 416 8.39 -5.64 -29.69
N LYS A 417 8.04 -4.75 -30.63
CA LYS A 417 7.39 -5.06 -31.92
C LYS A 417 6.10 -5.87 -31.78
N LEU A 418 5.35 -5.63 -30.69
CA LEU A 418 4.05 -6.22 -30.44
C LEU A 418 2.94 -5.45 -31.21
N LYS A 419 1.86 -6.17 -31.57
CA LYS A 419 0.70 -5.59 -32.27
C LYS A 419 -0.22 -4.80 -31.32
#